data_219851de8a3d02de4e1e2e188fc4f945
#
_entry.id   219851de8a3d02de4e1e2e188fc4f945
#
_cell.length_a   1.000
_cell.length_b   1.000
_cell.length_c   1.000
_cell.angle_alpha   90.00
_cell.angle_beta   90.00
_cell.angle_gamma   90.00
#
_symmetry.space_group_name_H-M   'P 1'
#
loop_
_entity.id
_entity.type
_entity.pdbx_description
1 polymer ?
#
loop_
_entity_poly.entity_id
_entity_poly.type
_entity_poly.pdbx_seq_one_letter_code
_entity_poly.pdbx_strand_id
1 'polypeptide(L)'
;KAGVFTTGALGVTGNKKLSFYAVAWKGKSAKLYVRVDNGGSVSPVSVDLRGDDGATGNPPFKTIAWSDETDYFTLELSDLTASSTLTFSTSSTFTAASDSSTGRAVVCGVQIY
;
A
#
# COMPACT_ATOMS: atom_id res chain seq x y z
N LYS A 1 -5.89 13.54 -1.85
CA LYS A 1 -5.01 13.43 -3.02
C LYS A 1 -4.55 12.00 -3.19
N ALA A 2 -4.85 11.39 -4.31
CA ALA A 2 -4.41 10.03 -4.59
C ALA A 2 -2.90 10.01 -4.86
N GLY A 3 -2.22 9.04 -4.27
CA GLY A 3 -0.79 8.89 -4.43
C GLY A 3 -0.42 7.61 -5.15
N VAL A 4 0.76 7.62 -5.76
CA VAL A 4 1.34 6.45 -6.42
C VAL A 4 2.79 6.33 -5.97
N PHE A 5 3.18 5.12 -5.61
CA PHE A 5 4.55 4.81 -5.23
C PHE A 5 4.99 3.53 -5.93
N THR A 6 6.12 3.56 -6.63
CA THR A 6 6.68 2.39 -7.31
C THR A 6 8.05 2.08 -6.73
N THR A 7 8.30 0.81 -6.42
CA THR A 7 9.60 0.34 -5.94
C THR A 7 10.59 0.25 -7.10
N GLY A 8 11.87 0.12 -6.78
CA GLY A 8 12.85 -0.40 -7.72
C GLY A 8 12.65 -1.89 -7.99
N ALA A 9 13.52 -2.46 -8.80
CA ALA A 9 13.51 -3.90 -9.05
C ALA A 9 13.67 -4.67 -7.74
N LEU A 10 12.84 -5.70 -7.55
CA LEU A 10 12.81 -6.45 -6.29
C LEU A 10 14.00 -7.39 -6.13
N GLY A 11 14.57 -7.86 -7.24
CA GLY A 11 15.72 -8.76 -7.20
C GLY A 11 15.42 -10.16 -6.70
N VAL A 12 14.15 -10.56 -6.65
CA VAL A 12 13.72 -11.90 -6.21
C VAL A 12 12.84 -12.52 -7.28
N THR A 13 12.81 -13.84 -7.32
CA THR A 13 12.06 -14.60 -8.33
C THR A 13 11.11 -15.60 -7.69
N GLY A 14 10.13 -16.03 -8.48
CA GLY A 14 9.18 -17.07 -8.07
C GLY A 14 8.04 -16.52 -7.23
N ASN A 15 7.54 -17.34 -6.32
CA ASN A 15 6.39 -17.02 -5.49
C ASN A 15 6.85 -16.51 -4.13
N LYS A 16 6.35 -15.35 -3.73
CA LYS A 16 6.69 -14.70 -2.46
C LYS A 16 5.43 -14.17 -1.81
N LYS A 17 5.58 -13.74 -0.58
CA LYS A 17 4.53 -13.02 0.14
C LYS A 17 4.94 -11.57 0.33
N LEU A 18 3.95 -10.68 0.26
CA LEU A 18 4.11 -9.26 0.54
C LEU A 18 3.30 -8.94 1.78
N SER A 19 3.94 -8.41 2.81
CA SER A 19 3.21 -7.95 3.99
C SER A 19 3.55 -6.50 4.30
N PHE A 20 2.57 -5.81 4.87
CA PHE A 20 2.72 -4.40 5.24
C PHE A 20 1.60 -3.97 6.19
N TYR A 21 1.84 -2.85 6.87
CA TYR A 21 0.81 -2.13 7.62
C TYR A 21 0.34 -0.93 6.81
N ALA A 22 -0.96 -0.68 6.81
CA ALA A 22 -1.52 0.49 6.12
C ALA A 22 -2.81 0.96 6.79
N VAL A 23 -2.99 2.29 6.82
CA VAL A 23 -4.23 2.95 7.23
C VAL A 23 -4.52 4.12 6.30
N ALA A 24 -5.78 4.54 6.25
CA ALA A 24 -6.18 5.70 5.48
C ALA A 24 -5.90 6.98 6.26
N TRP A 25 -5.52 8.02 5.53
CA TRP A 25 -5.22 9.34 6.06
C TRP A 25 -6.50 10.06 6.53
N LYS A 26 -6.39 10.82 7.61
CA LYS A 26 -7.47 11.69 8.15
C LYS A 26 -8.73 10.95 8.55
N GLY A 27 -8.60 9.74 9.09
CA GLY A 27 -9.72 8.98 9.58
C GLY A 27 -10.72 8.53 8.52
N LYS A 28 -10.39 8.70 7.24
CA LYS A 28 -11.27 8.31 6.13
C LYS A 28 -10.89 6.92 5.62
N SER A 29 -11.88 6.12 5.30
CA SER A 29 -11.65 4.83 4.67
C SER A 29 -11.17 5.02 3.22
N ALA A 30 -10.31 4.14 2.77
CA ALA A 30 -9.79 4.12 1.41
C ALA A 30 -9.42 2.70 1.02
N LYS A 31 -9.19 2.48 -0.27
CA LYS A 31 -8.59 1.23 -0.75
C LYS A 31 -7.13 1.49 -1.12
N LEU A 32 -6.30 0.51 -0.86
CA LEU A 32 -4.93 0.48 -1.37
C LEU A 32 -4.85 -0.58 -2.47
N TYR A 33 -4.41 -0.16 -3.64
CA TYR A 33 -4.23 -1.03 -4.81
C TYR A 33 -2.75 -1.36 -4.96
N VAL A 34 -2.47 -2.59 -5.35
CA VAL A 34 -1.10 -3.06 -5.57
C VAL A 34 -1.02 -3.69 -6.96
N ARG A 35 0.02 -3.35 -7.68
CA ARG A 35 0.28 -3.90 -9.02
C ARG A 35 1.72 -4.37 -9.12
N VAL A 36 1.91 -5.49 -9.82
CA VAL A 36 3.25 -5.99 -10.19
C VAL A 36 3.48 -5.71 -11.67
N ASP A 37 4.62 -5.13 -11.98
CA ASP A 37 5.07 -4.91 -13.36
C ASP A 37 6.37 -5.64 -13.60
N ASN A 38 6.69 -5.87 -14.88
CA ASN A 38 7.92 -6.52 -15.35
C ASN A 38 8.03 -7.99 -14.92
N GLY A 39 6.91 -8.67 -14.86
CA GLY A 39 6.81 -10.09 -14.56
C GLY A 39 6.14 -10.39 -13.25
N GLY A 40 5.20 -11.30 -13.27
CA GLY A 40 4.48 -11.76 -12.11
C GLY A 40 3.13 -11.08 -11.88
N SER A 41 2.53 -11.42 -10.77
CA SER A 41 1.20 -10.92 -10.39
C SER A 41 1.08 -10.83 -8.86
N VAL A 42 0.04 -10.17 -8.39
CA VAL A 42 -0.29 -10.05 -6.97
C VAL A 42 -1.76 -10.37 -6.76
N SER A 43 -2.08 -11.00 -5.63
CA SER A 43 -3.46 -11.32 -5.24
C SER A 43 -3.60 -11.24 -3.72
N PRO A 44 -4.66 -10.57 -3.21
CA PRO A 44 -5.59 -9.71 -3.93
C PRO A 44 -4.93 -8.45 -4.48
N VAL A 45 -5.58 -7.76 -5.40
CA VAL A 45 -5.04 -6.54 -6.02
C VAL A 45 -5.38 -5.28 -5.22
N SER A 46 -6.21 -5.39 -4.21
CA SER A 46 -6.55 -4.26 -3.34
C SER A 46 -6.91 -4.74 -1.95
N VAL A 47 -6.75 -3.84 -0.99
CA VAL A 47 -7.17 -4.05 0.41
C VAL A 47 -7.92 -2.83 0.89
N ASP A 48 -8.86 -3.04 1.82
CA ASP A 48 -9.61 -1.95 2.44
C ASP A 48 -8.84 -1.43 3.65
N LEU A 49 -8.67 -0.12 3.70
CA LEU A 49 -7.95 0.54 4.78
C LEU A 49 -8.92 1.14 5.78
N ARG A 50 -8.62 0.94 7.06
CA ARG A 50 -9.27 1.64 8.17
C ARG A 50 -8.77 3.08 8.20
N GLY A 51 -9.65 4.03 8.49
CA GLY A 51 -9.25 5.40 8.75
C GLY A 51 -8.62 5.55 10.14
N ASP A 52 -7.59 6.35 10.28
CA ASP A 52 -6.94 6.62 11.55
C ASP A 52 -6.67 8.11 11.75
N ASP A 53 -7.21 8.68 12.82
CA ASP A 53 -7.03 10.08 13.18
C ASP A 53 -5.59 10.40 13.60
N GLY A 54 -4.84 9.42 14.04
CA GLY A 54 -3.42 9.56 14.36
C GLY A 54 -2.57 9.90 13.14
N ALA A 55 -3.06 9.62 11.94
CA ALA A 55 -2.40 9.97 10.68
C ALA A 55 -2.61 11.44 10.29
N THR A 56 -3.24 12.26 11.13
CA THR A 56 -3.57 13.65 10.84
C THR A 56 -3.05 14.58 11.92
N GLY A 57 -3.13 15.85 11.66
CA GLY A 57 -2.95 16.89 12.65
C GLY A 57 -1.75 17.78 12.39
N ASN A 58 -1.68 18.82 13.23
CA ASN A 58 -0.53 19.69 13.31
C ASN A 58 0.46 19.15 14.34
N PRO A 59 1.75 19.51 14.27
CA PRO A 59 2.68 19.11 15.31
C PRO A 59 2.23 19.56 16.69
N PRO A 60 2.41 18.73 17.74
CA PRO A 60 2.91 17.36 17.66
C PRO A 60 1.87 16.45 17.02
N PHE A 61 2.30 15.63 16.07
CA PHE A 61 1.42 14.67 15.42
C PHE A 61 1.04 13.55 16.39
N LYS A 62 -0.20 13.08 16.24
CA LYS A 62 -0.64 11.90 16.98
C LYS A 62 0.04 10.65 16.42
N THR A 63 0.28 9.70 17.28
CA THR A 63 0.79 8.38 16.86
C THR A 63 -0.36 7.55 16.29
N ILE A 64 -0.12 6.87 15.19
CA ILE A 64 -1.08 5.92 14.63
C ILE A 64 -1.16 4.72 15.56
N ALA A 65 -2.39 4.36 15.94
CA ALA A 65 -2.65 3.18 16.74
C ALA A 65 -2.80 1.96 15.81
N TRP A 66 -1.68 1.33 15.47
CA TRP A 66 -1.67 0.17 14.59
C TRP A 66 -2.34 -1.04 15.23
N SER A 67 -3.15 -1.73 14.44
CA SER A 67 -3.79 -2.98 14.85
C SER A 67 -3.37 -4.11 13.90
N ASP A 68 -2.80 -5.18 14.46
CA ASP A 68 -2.40 -6.35 13.66
C ASP A 68 -3.61 -7.05 13.03
N GLU A 69 -4.79 -6.91 13.60
CA GLU A 69 -6.00 -7.56 13.08
C GLU A 69 -6.59 -6.84 11.87
N THR A 70 -6.51 -5.50 11.83
CA THR A 70 -7.19 -4.70 10.82
C THR A 70 -6.25 -3.97 9.87
N ASP A 71 -5.02 -3.70 10.28
CA ASP A 71 -4.09 -2.83 9.56
C ASP A 71 -2.90 -3.57 8.94
N TYR A 72 -2.76 -4.86 9.23
CA TYR A 72 -1.71 -5.71 8.70
C TYR A 72 -2.26 -6.56 7.56
N PHE A 73 -1.60 -6.50 6.41
CA PHE A 73 -2.04 -7.20 5.20
C PHE A 73 -0.94 -8.11 4.69
N THR A 74 -1.34 -9.27 4.18
CA THR A 74 -0.45 -10.20 3.48
C THR A 74 -1.05 -10.52 2.12
N LEU A 75 -0.30 -10.27 1.07
CA LEU A 75 -0.69 -10.55 -0.31
C LEU A 75 0.25 -11.61 -0.90
N GLU A 76 -0.26 -12.36 -1.86
CA GLU A 76 0.52 -13.38 -2.55
C GLU A 76 1.12 -12.79 -3.82
N LEU A 77 2.43 -12.95 -3.99
CA LEU A 77 3.15 -12.59 -5.21
C LEU A 77 3.50 -13.87 -5.96
N SER A 78 3.21 -13.91 -7.26
CA SER A 78 3.40 -15.10 -8.08
C SER A 78 4.26 -14.79 -9.30
N ASP A 79 5.12 -15.74 -9.68
CA ASP A 79 5.90 -15.70 -10.91
C ASP A 79 6.76 -14.44 -11.07
N LEU A 80 7.32 -13.96 -9.97
CA LEU A 80 8.21 -12.79 -10.00
C LEU A 80 9.47 -13.07 -10.83
N THR A 81 9.96 -12.02 -11.47
CA THR A 81 11.30 -12.00 -12.07
C THR A 81 12.18 -11.04 -11.28
N ALA A 82 13.49 -11.12 -11.48
CA ALA A 82 14.43 -10.21 -10.82
C ALA A 82 14.17 -8.73 -11.17
N SER A 83 13.47 -8.47 -12.28
CA SER A 83 13.12 -7.12 -12.73
C SER A 83 11.75 -6.66 -12.24
N SER A 84 10.98 -7.51 -11.57
CA SER A 84 9.65 -7.17 -11.09
C SER A 84 9.67 -5.97 -10.16
N THR A 85 8.67 -5.10 -10.30
CA THR A 85 8.47 -3.93 -9.45
C THR A 85 7.07 -3.96 -8.86
N LEU A 86 6.91 -3.33 -7.69
CA LEU A 86 5.61 -3.14 -7.06
C LEU A 86 5.18 -1.68 -7.16
N THR A 87 3.92 -1.45 -7.47
CA THR A 87 3.32 -0.13 -7.41
C THR A 87 2.15 -0.16 -6.44
N PHE A 88 2.16 0.77 -5.49
CA PHE A 88 1.08 1.00 -4.53
C PHE A 88 0.35 2.27 -4.92
N SER A 89 -0.97 2.25 -4.88
CA SER A 89 -1.75 3.45 -5.17
C SER A 89 -3.08 3.43 -4.43
N THR A 90 -3.56 4.60 -4.08
CA THR A 90 -4.92 4.77 -3.57
C THR A 90 -5.93 5.01 -4.71
N SER A 91 -5.47 4.99 -5.95
CA SER A 91 -6.29 5.08 -7.16
C SER A 91 -6.30 3.75 -7.91
N SER A 92 -7.48 3.28 -8.31
CA SER A 92 -7.62 2.04 -9.10
C SER A 92 -6.95 2.11 -10.46
N THR A 93 -6.71 3.32 -10.97
CA THR A 93 -6.04 3.53 -12.25
C THR A 93 -4.54 3.76 -12.10
N PHE A 94 -4.02 3.73 -10.87
CA PHE A 94 -2.61 3.96 -10.57
C PHE A 94 -2.10 5.31 -11.09
N THR A 95 -2.95 6.34 -10.98
CA THR A 95 -2.60 7.71 -11.36
C THR A 95 -2.71 8.63 -10.16
N ALA A 96 -1.73 9.53 -10.02
CA ALA A 96 -1.78 10.54 -8.98
C ALA A 96 -2.86 11.57 -9.31
N ALA A 97 -3.61 12.00 -8.29
CA ALA A 97 -4.62 13.04 -8.44
C ALA A 97 -4.09 14.35 -7.87
N SER A 98 -4.47 15.45 -8.51
CA SER A 98 -4.08 16.78 -8.06
C SER A 98 -4.99 17.35 -6.97
N ASP A 99 -6.20 16.82 -6.82
CA ASP A 99 -7.15 17.33 -5.83
C ASP A 99 -6.84 16.83 -4.42
N SER A 100 -7.46 17.44 -3.44
CA SER A 100 -7.28 17.15 -2.02
C SER A 100 -8.35 16.20 -1.46
N SER A 101 -9.13 15.59 -2.32
CA SER A 101 -10.18 14.68 -1.90
C SER A 101 -9.58 13.42 -1.25
N THR A 102 -10.37 12.43 -1.04
CA THR A 102 -9.99 11.16 -0.42
C THR A 102 -8.81 10.48 -1.15
N GLY A 103 -8.27 9.44 -0.59
CA GLY A 103 -7.28 8.63 -1.29
C GLY A 103 -5.86 8.81 -0.82
N ARG A 104 -5.66 9.17 0.44
CA ARG A 104 -4.33 9.18 1.06
C ARG A 104 -4.20 7.98 1.97
N ALA A 105 -3.00 7.41 2.03
CA ALA A 105 -2.70 6.29 2.90
C ALA A 105 -1.32 6.45 3.52
N VAL A 106 -1.16 5.83 4.68
CA VAL A 106 0.14 5.63 5.32
C VAL A 106 0.45 4.15 5.24
N VAL A 107 1.60 3.81 4.67
CA VAL A 107 2.06 2.43 4.51
C VAL A 107 3.42 2.30 5.18
N CYS A 108 3.63 1.24 5.95
CA CYS A 108 4.92 0.97 6.57
C CYS A 108 5.14 -0.53 6.76
N GLY A 109 6.38 -0.89 7.15
CA GLY A 109 6.73 -2.26 7.44
C GLY A 109 6.60 -3.20 6.25
N VAL A 110 6.92 -2.73 5.05
CA VAL A 110 6.82 -3.53 3.82
C VAL A 110 7.90 -4.62 3.84
N GLN A 111 7.48 -5.86 3.68
CA GLN A 111 8.36 -7.04 3.65
C GLN A 111 7.97 -7.96 2.51
N ILE A 112 8.97 -8.57 1.88
CA ILE A 112 8.78 -9.61 0.87
C ILE A 112 9.57 -10.83 1.33
N TYR A 113 8.88 -11.96 1.42
CA TYR A 113 9.49 -13.20 1.94
C TYR A 113 8.89 -14.48 1.35
#